data_1b97766b8bdf0a33eedf4875d610d94b
#
_entry.id   1b97766b8bdf0a33eedf4875d610d94b
#
_cell.length_a   1.000
_cell.length_b   1.000
_cell.length_c   1.000
_cell.angle_alpha   90.00
_cell.angle_beta   90.00
_cell.angle_gamma   90.00
#
_symmetry.space_group_name_H-M   'P 1'
#
loop_
_entity.id
_entity.type
_entity.pdbx_description
1 polymer ?
#
loop_
_entity_poly.entity_id
_entity_poly.type
_entity_poly.pdbx_seq_one_letter_code
_entity_poly.pdbx_strand_id
1 'polypeptide(L)'
;EESIVLLKNENKVLPLANGNKPTIAVMGPLVQNSAELLGSWYGHGHAEDVLPIKKALDAEFAGKAELIYTEGCGFDGNDTSKFSEALAVARKADVILLCMGEKKKWSGENASRSIIELPAIQEKFIAEMKKAGKPIVLALANGRPLGLSKVEPLCDAIVEMWQPGVPGGKPLAGVLSGRVNPSGKLSITFPRSTGQIPIYYNQRKTARPQSGKYQNIPSTPLYEFGYGLSYTTFNYGNINLPKETIRRGEKLVMEIPVTNVGKRDGAEVVHWFISDPFSTITRPCKELKHFEKQLIKAGETHIFRFEIDPMRDLGFVNANGEHFLENGEYYVIVKDQKVKFTVID
;
A
#
# COMPACT_ATOMS: atom_id res chain seq x y z
N GLU A 1 -9.37 -5.43 -7.88
CA GLU A 1 -8.24 -4.81 -8.58
C GLU A 1 -7.85 -3.48 -7.93
N GLU A 2 -8.81 -2.67 -7.51
CA GLU A 2 -8.57 -1.30 -6.98
C GLU A 2 -7.96 -1.21 -5.59
N SER A 3 -7.97 -2.31 -4.82
CA SER A 3 -7.36 -2.39 -3.48
C SER A 3 -5.90 -2.86 -3.51
N ILE A 4 -5.42 -3.39 -4.64
CA ILE A 4 -4.03 -3.81 -4.77
C ILE A 4 -3.12 -2.59 -4.76
N VAL A 5 -2.09 -2.64 -3.90
CA VAL A 5 -1.13 -1.54 -3.76
C VAL A 5 0.23 -1.97 -4.30
N LEU A 6 0.76 -1.21 -5.24
CA LEU A 6 2.14 -1.34 -5.68
C LEU A 6 3.04 -0.57 -4.71
N LEU A 7 3.78 -1.29 -3.86
CA LEU A 7 4.63 -0.70 -2.83
C LEU A 7 6.03 -0.35 -3.35
N LYS A 8 6.55 -1.13 -4.31
CA LYS A 8 7.88 -0.92 -4.86
C LYS A 8 7.90 -1.36 -6.32
N ASN A 9 8.65 -0.65 -7.17
CA ASN A 9 8.87 -1.02 -8.58
C ASN A 9 10.16 -0.38 -9.10
N GLU A 10 11.29 -0.88 -8.64
CA GLU A 10 12.61 -0.42 -9.09
C GLU A 10 12.89 -0.90 -10.51
N ASN A 11 13.62 -0.09 -11.25
CA ASN A 11 13.99 -0.36 -12.65
C ASN A 11 12.81 -0.70 -13.56
N LYS A 12 11.58 -0.37 -13.14
CA LYS A 12 10.35 -0.67 -13.88
C LYS A 12 10.23 -2.15 -14.24
N VAL A 13 10.59 -3.03 -13.30
CA VAL A 13 10.48 -4.49 -13.50
C VAL A 13 9.04 -4.90 -13.78
N LEU A 14 8.07 -4.21 -13.22
CA LEU A 14 6.65 -4.35 -13.56
C LEU A 14 6.19 -3.25 -14.54
N PRO A 15 5.29 -3.55 -15.47
CA PRO A 15 4.64 -4.84 -15.72
C PRO A 15 5.55 -5.84 -16.44
N LEU A 16 5.29 -7.15 -16.21
CA LEU A 16 6.10 -8.25 -16.78
C LEU A 16 5.82 -8.50 -18.27
N ALA A 17 4.60 -8.24 -18.75
CA ALA A 17 4.25 -8.41 -20.15
C ALA A 17 4.64 -7.18 -20.98
N ASN A 18 5.94 -7.05 -21.26
CA ASN A 18 6.54 -5.92 -21.99
C ASN A 18 6.88 -6.23 -23.46
N GLY A 19 6.37 -7.34 -24.00
CA GLY A 19 6.58 -7.77 -25.39
C GLY A 19 7.73 -8.77 -25.59
N ASN A 20 8.58 -8.99 -24.59
CA ASN A 20 9.79 -9.82 -24.70
C ASN A 20 9.58 -11.30 -24.34
N LYS A 21 8.36 -11.72 -24.00
CA LYS A 21 8.02 -13.09 -23.56
C LYS A 21 9.01 -13.64 -22.52
N PRO A 22 9.11 -13.02 -21.33
CA PRO A 22 10.08 -13.44 -20.33
C PRO A 22 9.73 -14.82 -19.77
N THR A 23 10.75 -15.54 -19.32
CA THR A 23 10.60 -16.71 -18.46
C THR A 23 10.46 -16.26 -17.01
N ILE A 24 9.35 -16.61 -16.35
CA ILE A 24 9.04 -16.21 -14.97
C ILE A 24 9.04 -17.45 -14.08
N ALA A 25 9.91 -17.49 -13.09
CA ALA A 25 9.90 -18.51 -12.05
C ALA A 25 8.90 -18.12 -10.95
N VAL A 26 7.85 -18.89 -10.79
CA VAL A 26 6.74 -18.62 -9.85
C VAL A 26 6.84 -19.57 -8.66
N MET A 27 6.97 -19.02 -7.44
CA MET A 27 7.26 -19.79 -6.24
C MET A 27 6.51 -19.25 -5.02
N GLY A 28 6.41 -20.07 -4.01
CA GLY A 28 5.88 -19.68 -2.70
C GLY A 28 4.56 -20.36 -2.33
N PRO A 29 4.21 -20.31 -1.03
CA PRO A 29 3.11 -21.10 -0.47
C PRO A 29 1.73 -20.69 -0.97
N LEU A 30 1.56 -19.46 -1.50
CA LEU A 30 0.27 -18.97 -1.97
C LEU A 30 -0.05 -19.35 -3.43
N VAL A 31 0.90 -19.87 -4.21
CA VAL A 31 0.72 -20.13 -5.64
C VAL A 31 -0.48 -21.01 -5.93
N GLN A 32 -0.67 -22.08 -5.13
CA GLN A 32 -1.77 -23.04 -5.30
C GLN A 32 -2.74 -23.09 -4.12
N ASN A 33 -2.48 -22.36 -3.02
CA ASN A 33 -3.29 -22.36 -1.80
C ASN A 33 -4.42 -21.34 -1.87
N SER A 34 -5.44 -21.65 -2.66
CA SER A 34 -6.60 -20.74 -2.84
C SER A 34 -7.35 -20.45 -1.55
N ALA A 35 -7.42 -21.43 -0.62
CA ALA A 35 -8.11 -21.26 0.67
C ALA A 35 -7.57 -20.10 1.51
N GLU A 36 -6.26 -19.85 1.44
CA GLU A 36 -5.62 -18.79 2.22
C GLU A 36 -5.94 -17.38 1.66
N LEU A 37 -6.28 -17.30 0.37
CA LEU A 37 -6.64 -16.04 -0.30
C LEU A 37 -8.02 -15.51 0.12
N LEU A 38 -8.89 -16.34 0.69
CA LEU A 38 -10.20 -15.90 1.22
C LEU A 38 -10.05 -14.91 2.38
N GLY A 39 -8.99 -15.03 3.16
CA GLY A 39 -8.84 -14.26 4.39
C GLY A 39 -9.64 -14.81 5.57
N SER A 40 -9.71 -14.06 6.66
CA SER A 40 -10.33 -14.51 7.92
C SER A 40 -11.84 -14.30 7.97
N TRP A 41 -12.36 -13.25 7.31
CA TRP A 41 -13.76 -12.84 7.39
C TRP A 41 -14.53 -13.18 6.11
N TYR A 42 -14.42 -14.43 5.65
CA TYR A 42 -14.99 -14.87 4.38
C TYR A 42 -16.46 -15.32 4.43
N GLY A 43 -17.09 -15.31 5.63
CA GLY A 43 -18.51 -15.67 5.76
C GLY A 43 -18.81 -17.07 5.20
N HIS A 44 -19.67 -17.15 4.22
CA HIS A 44 -20.03 -18.37 3.50
C HIS A 44 -19.19 -18.64 2.25
N GLY A 45 -18.02 -17.99 2.11
CA GLY A 45 -17.11 -18.25 0.99
C GLY A 45 -16.51 -19.66 1.03
N HIS A 46 -16.38 -20.29 -0.13
CA HIS A 46 -15.78 -21.62 -0.26
C HIS A 46 -14.44 -21.54 -0.99
N ALA A 47 -13.48 -22.35 -0.56
CA ALA A 47 -12.13 -22.35 -1.12
C ALA A 47 -12.10 -22.78 -2.60
N GLU A 48 -13.03 -23.64 -3.00
CA GLU A 48 -13.20 -24.11 -4.39
C GLU A 48 -13.64 -23.01 -5.36
N ASP A 49 -14.30 -21.95 -4.85
CA ASP A 49 -14.72 -20.80 -5.66
C ASP A 49 -13.58 -19.81 -5.91
N VAL A 50 -12.48 -19.93 -5.17
CA VAL A 50 -11.35 -19.02 -5.28
C VAL A 50 -10.46 -19.39 -6.45
N LEU A 51 -10.22 -18.47 -7.36
CA LEU A 51 -9.28 -18.68 -8.46
C LEU A 51 -7.83 -18.72 -7.94
N PRO A 52 -7.13 -19.87 -8.00
CA PRO A 52 -5.73 -19.94 -7.57
C PRO A 52 -4.83 -19.01 -8.38
N ILE A 53 -3.78 -18.48 -7.74
CA ILE A 53 -2.80 -17.60 -8.41
C ILE A 53 -2.23 -18.30 -9.64
N LYS A 54 -1.87 -19.58 -9.54
CA LYS A 54 -1.37 -20.35 -10.68
C LYS A 54 -2.29 -20.29 -11.89
N LYS A 55 -3.57 -20.63 -11.70
CA LYS A 55 -4.56 -20.64 -12.82
C LYS A 55 -4.75 -19.24 -13.41
N ALA A 56 -4.75 -18.21 -12.57
CA ALA A 56 -4.88 -16.82 -13.00
C ALA A 56 -3.68 -16.38 -13.85
N LEU A 57 -2.46 -16.74 -13.43
CA LEU A 57 -1.24 -16.44 -14.17
C LEU A 57 -1.17 -17.21 -15.49
N ASP A 58 -1.49 -18.51 -15.49
CA ASP A 58 -1.52 -19.34 -16.71
C ASP A 58 -2.44 -18.71 -17.78
N ALA A 59 -3.63 -18.26 -17.37
CA ALA A 59 -4.59 -17.62 -18.26
C ALA A 59 -4.12 -16.24 -18.76
N GLU A 60 -3.63 -15.38 -17.85
CA GLU A 60 -3.24 -14.00 -18.18
C GLU A 60 -1.98 -13.94 -19.04
N PHE A 61 -1.00 -14.83 -18.79
CA PHE A 61 0.29 -14.84 -19.48
C PHE A 61 0.36 -15.80 -20.66
N ALA A 62 -0.74 -16.46 -21.01
CA ALA A 62 -0.80 -17.36 -22.19
C ALA A 62 -0.27 -16.65 -23.45
N GLY A 63 0.80 -17.18 -24.04
CA GLY A 63 1.49 -16.59 -25.18
C GLY A 63 2.31 -15.33 -24.93
N LYS A 64 2.29 -14.78 -23.70
CA LYS A 64 3.00 -13.56 -23.30
C LYS A 64 4.28 -13.84 -22.49
N ALA A 65 4.35 -14.96 -21.77
CA ALA A 65 5.49 -15.38 -20.97
C ALA A 65 5.55 -16.91 -20.88
N GLU A 66 6.71 -17.44 -20.48
CA GLU A 66 6.87 -18.81 -20.02
C GLU A 66 6.84 -18.83 -18.49
N LEU A 67 6.00 -19.68 -17.90
CA LEU A 67 5.84 -19.79 -16.46
C LEU A 67 6.42 -21.12 -15.97
N ILE A 68 7.42 -21.06 -15.08
CA ILE A 68 8.01 -22.24 -14.45
C ILE A 68 7.64 -22.21 -12.96
N TYR A 69 7.02 -23.29 -12.48
CA TYR A 69 6.51 -23.37 -11.13
C TYR A 69 7.36 -24.30 -10.26
N THR A 70 7.63 -23.87 -9.02
CA THR A 70 8.12 -24.71 -7.94
C THR A 70 7.57 -24.21 -6.61
N GLU A 71 7.47 -25.07 -5.60
CA GLU A 71 6.91 -24.69 -4.30
C GLU A 71 7.86 -23.78 -3.51
N GLY A 72 9.12 -24.16 -3.43
CA GLY A 72 10.18 -23.42 -2.75
C GLY A 72 10.14 -23.51 -1.24
N CYS A 73 9.14 -22.91 -0.58
CA CYS A 73 8.98 -22.96 0.89
C CYS A 73 7.51 -23.06 1.30
N GLY A 74 7.29 -23.50 2.55
CA GLY A 74 5.99 -23.41 3.19
C GLY A 74 5.67 -22.04 3.79
N PHE A 75 4.49 -21.90 4.44
CA PHE A 75 4.11 -20.70 5.15
C PHE A 75 4.99 -20.44 6.39
N ASP A 76 5.27 -21.50 7.15
CA ASP A 76 5.99 -21.49 8.42
C ASP A 76 6.85 -22.74 8.56
N GLY A 77 7.52 -22.88 9.71
CA GLY A 77 8.43 -23.99 9.99
C GLY A 77 9.87 -23.68 9.58
N ASN A 78 10.68 -24.74 9.40
CA ASN A 78 12.11 -24.63 9.14
C ASN A 78 12.58 -25.50 7.96
N ASP A 79 11.68 -26.05 7.16
CA ASP A 79 12.04 -26.94 6.06
C ASP A 79 12.62 -26.13 4.89
N THR A 80 13.90 -26.34 4.62
CA THR A 80 14.67 -25.74 3.53
C THR A 80 15.00 -26.73 2.42
N SER A 81 14.48 -27.96 2.47
CA SER A 81 14.83 -29.04 1.54
C SER A 81 14.64 -28.71 0.07
N LYS A 82 13.66 -27.84 -0.24
CA LYS A 82 13.34 -27.41 -1.62
C LYS A 82 14.10 -26.18 -2.09
N PHE A 83 14.91 -25.52 -1.23
CA PHE A 83 15.58 -24.26 -1.57
C PHE A 83 16.56 -24.41 -2.75
N SER A 84 17.34 -25.50 -2.77
CA SER A 84 18.34 -25.72 -3.83
C SER A 84 17.67 -25.95 -5.20
N GLU A 85 16.56 -26.71 -5.24
CA GLU A 85 15.76 -26.90 -6.45
C GLU A 85 15.18 -25.57 -6.94
N ALA A 86 14.54 -24.81 -6.05
CA ALA A 86 13.98 -23.51 -6.36
C ALA A 86 15.04 -22.52 -6.90
N LEU A 87 16.23 -22.51 -6.30
CA LEU A 87 17.35 -21.67 -6.77
C LEU A 87 17.82 -22.09 -8.17
N ALA A 88 17.84 -23.39 -8.47
CA ALA A 88 18.18 -23.88 -9.79
C ALA A 88 17.15 -23.46 -10.86
N VAL A 89 15.85 -23.44 -10.51
CA VAL A 89 14.78 -22.90 -11.35
C VAL A 89 14.90 -21.39 -11.52
N ALA A 90 15.13 -20.66 -10.41
CA ALA A 90 15.30 -19.21 -10.40
C ALA A 90 16.40 -18.71 -11.35
N ARG A 91 17.53 -19.44 -11.41
CA ARG A 91 18.66 -19.10 -12.29
C ARG A 91 18.34 -19.19 -13.79
N LYS A 92 17.35 -20.02 -14.17
CA LYS A 92 16.91 -20.20 -15.57
C LYS A 92 15.90 -19.14 -15.99
N ALA A 93 15.31 -18.42 -15.06
CA ALA A 93 14.29 -17.42 -15.33
C ALA A 93 14.91 -16.04 -15.62
N ASP A 94 14.11 -15.15 -16.21
CA ASP A 94 14.41 -13.73 -16.34
C ASP A 94 13.96 -12.94 -15.11
N VAL A 95 12.87 -13.38 -14.47
CA VAL A 95 12.27 -12.76 -13.28
C VAL A 95 11.79 -13.85 -12.32
N ILE A 96 11.89 -13.59 -11.03
CA ILE A 96 11.38 -14.45 -9.96
C ILE A 96 10.14 -13.78 -9.37
N LEU A 97 9.00 -14.48 -9.41
CA LEU A 97 7.76 -14.07 -8.75
C LEU A 97 7.57 -14.91 -7.49
N LEU A 98 7.60 -14.27 -6.33
CA LEU A 98 7.43 -14.88 -5.01
C LEU A 98 6.04 -14.55 -4.47
N CYS A 99 5.16 -15.56 -4.32
CA CYS A 99 3.82 -15.41 -3.77
C CYS A 99 3.83 -15.81 -2.29
N MET A 100 3.95 -14.84 -1.42
CA MET A 100 4.22 -14.98 0.02
C MET A 100 3.12 -14.33 0.87
N GLY A 101 3.17 -14.55 2.18
CA GLY A 101 2.27 -13.88 3.11
C GLY A 101 1.86 -14.73 4.28
N GLU A 102 0.65 -14.50 4.76
CA GLU A 102 0.10 -15.12 5.97
C GLU A 102 -0.97 -16.16 5.65
N LYS A 103 -1.13 -17.14 6.56
CA LYS A 103 -2.32 -17.99 6.57
C LYS A 103 -3.54 -17.17 6.98
N LYS A 104 -4.71 -17.45 6.41
CA LYS A 104 -5.96 -16.74 6.74
C LYS A 104 -6.29 -16.72 8.24
N LYS A 105 -5.93 -17.79 8.98
CA LYS A 105 -6.17 -17.90 10.41
C LYS A 105 -5.24 -17.04 11.29
N TRP A 106 -4.26 -16.37 10.71
CA TRP A 106 -3.32 -15.54 11.46
C TRP A 106 -3.76 -14.09 11.61
N SER A 107 -4.87 -13.70 11.01
CA SER A 107 -5.51 -12.40 11.17
C SER A 107 -7.00 -12.56 11.47
N GLY A 108 -7.63 -11.48 11.91
CA GLY A 108 -9.02 -11.45 12.33
C GLY A 108 -9.17 -11.53 13.85
N GLU A 109 -10.39 -11.83 14.32
CA GLU A 109 -10.71 -11.88 15.74
C GLU A 109 -9.93 -12.98 16.45
N ASN A 110 -9.39 -12.67 17.62
CA ASN A 110 -8.53 -13.59 18.43
C ASN A 110 -7.28 -14.11 17.70
N ALA A 111 -6.82 -13.42 16.66
CA ALA A 111 -5.66 -13.83 15.87
C ALA A 111 -4.53 -12.79 15.91
N SER A 112 -4.17 -12.35 17.11
CA SER A 112 -3.04 -11.43 17.34
C SER A 112 -1.71 -12.13 17.12
N ARG A 113 -0.72 -11.36 16.61
CA ARG A 113 0.67 -11.82 16.48
C ARG A 113 1.59 -10.87 17.22
N SER A 114 2.51 -11.44 18.00
CA SER A 114 3.57 -10.69 18.70
C SER A 114 4.74 -10.31 17.79
N ILE A 115 4.84 -10.96 16.62
CA ILE A 115 5.84 -10.69 15.58
C ILE A 115 5.07 -10.58 14.26
N ILE A 116 5.12 -9.43 13.62
CA ILE A 116 4.39 -9.12 12.39
C ILE A 116 5.29 -9.09 11.14
N GLU A 117 6.55 -9.47 11.27
CA GLU A 117 7.42 -9.74 10.13
C GLU A 117 6.90 -10.95 9.34
N LEU A 118 7.34 -11.08 8.09
CA LEU A 118 7.13 -12.32 7.34
C LEU A 118 7.66 -13.51 8.14
N PRO A 119 7.02 -14.69 8.06
CA PRO A 119 7.56 -15.89 8.68
C PRO A 119 9.01 -16.13 8.30
N ALA A 120 9.83 -16.51 9.28
CA ALA A 120 11.29 -16.62 9.11
C ALA A 120 11.72 -17.51 7.95
N ILE A 121 10.94 -18.57 7.63
CA ILE A 121 11.23 -19.44 6.49
C ILE A 121 11.06 -18.71 5.16
N GLN A 122 10.06 -17.83 5.06
CA GLN A 122 9.82 -17.02 3.87
C GLN A 122 10.91 -15.95 3.70
N GLU A 123 11.32 -15.27 4.81
CA GLU A 123 12.46 -14.33 4.78
C GLU A 123 13.75 -15.02 4.30
N LYS A 124 14.04 -16.22 4.84
CA LYS A 124 15.19 -17.02 4.43
C LYS A 124 15.12 -17.43 2.96
N PHE A 125 13.93 -17.80 2.48
CA PHE A 125 13.73 -18.20 1.09
C PHE A 125 13.95 -17.03 0.14
N ILE A 126 13.42 -15.84 0.44
CA ILE A 126 13.67 -14.62 -0.36
C ILE A 126 15.16 -14.33 -0.45
N ALA A 127 15.87 -14.40 0.68
CA ALA A 127 17.32 -14.19 0.73
C ALA A 127 18.10 -15.24 -0.10
N GLU A 128 17.64 -16.50 -0.11
CA GLU A 128 18.22 -17.55 -0.93
C GLU A 128 17.99 -17.30 -2.44
N MET A 129 16.77 -16.88 -2.82
CA MET A 129 16.44 -16.59 -4.21
C MET A 129 17.22 -15.38 -4.76
N LYS A 130 17.60 -14.42 -3.91
CA LYS A 130 18.46 -13.29 -4.32
C LYS A 130 19.81 -13.74 -4.90
N LYS A 131 20.31 -14.92 -4.50
CA LYS A 131 21.54 -15.52 -5.04
C LYS A 131 21.44 -15.93 -6.51
N ALA A 132 20.25 -15.98 -7.09
CA ALA A 132 20.07 -16.21 -8.52
C ALA A 132 20.52 -15.01 -9.39
N GLY A 133 20.64 -13.81 -8.79
CA GLY A 133 21.04 -12.60 -9.50
C GLY A 133 19.95 -12.07 -10.46
N LYS A 134 18.71 -12.48 -10.25
CA LYS A 134 17.55 -12.06 -11.07
C LYS A 134 16.67 -11.09 -10.33
N PRO A 135 15.93 -10.21 -11.02
CA PRO A 135 14.91 -9.37 -10.40
C PRO A 135 13.88 -10.21 -9.63
N ILE A 136 13.53 -9.75 -8.43
CA ILE A 136 12.53 -10.39 -7.57
C ILE A 136 11.31 -9.50 -7.45
N VAL A 137 10.14 -10.06 -7.82
CA VAL A 137 8.81 -9.50 -7.57
C VAL A 137 8.19 -10.25 -6.40
N LEU A 138 7.90 -9.56 -5.31
CA LEU A 138 7.23 -10.10 -4.13
C LEU A 138 5.75 -9.74 -4.18
N ALA A 139 4.87 -10.73 -4.30
CA ALA A 139 3.43 -10.60 -4.18
C ALA A 139 3.00 -11.08 -2.78
N LEU A 140 2.38 -10.20 -2.01
CA LEU A 140 1.99 -10.44 -0.63
C LEU A 140 0.47 -10.60 -0.50
N ALA A 141 0.04 -11.64 0.25
CA ALA A 141 -1.34 -11.75 0.74
C ALA A 141 -1.35 -11.91 2.25
N ASN A 142 -1.93 -10.95 2.94
CA ASN A 142 -1.96 -10.86 4.40
C ASN A 142 -3.12 -10.00 4.87
N GLY A 143 -3.49 -10.16 6.14
CA GLY A 143 -4.60 -9.41 6.75
C GLY A 143 -4.15 -8.26 7.64
N ARG A 144 -2.88 -7.87 7.61
CA ARG A 144 -2.27 -6.78 8.38
C ARG A 144 -1.04 -6.23 7.68
N PRO A 145 -0.59 -5.00 7.95
CA PRO A 145 0.73 -4.55 7.49
C PRO A 145 1.83 -5.41 8.11
N LEU A 146 2.78 -5.82 7.30
CA LEU A 146 3.92 -6.62 7.74
C LEU A 146 5.18 -5.77 7.90
N GLY A 147 6.05 -6.15 8.83
CA GLY A 147 7.40 -5.60 8.95
C GLY A 147 8.30 -6.18 7.85
N LEU A 148 8.56 -5.41 6.80
CA LEU A 148 9.24 -5.89 5.60
C LEU A 148 10.71 -5.44 5.50
N SER A 149 11.26 -4.74 6.49
CA SER A 149 12.59 -4.11 6.37
C SER A 149 13.73 -5.06 6.01
N LYS A 150 13.61 -6.35 6.32
CA LYS A 150 14.63 -7.34 5.96
C LYS A 150 14.53 -7.81 4.52
N VAL A 151 13.32 -7.83 3.95
CA VAL A 151 13.08 -8.39 2.61
C VAL A 151 12.88 -7.33 1.55
N GLU A 152 12.41 -6.14 1.93
CA GLU A 152 12.21 -5.01 1.02
C GLU A 152 13.46 -4.68 0.19
N PRO A 153 14.69 -4.61 0.77
CA PRO A 153 15.90 -4.33 -0.01
C PRO A 153 16.31 -5.45 -0.97
N LEU A 154 15.76 -6.66 -0.79
CA LEU A 154 16.06 -7.81 -1.63
C LEU A 154 15.15 -7.88 -2.87
N CYS A 155 14.02 -7.19 -2.85
CA CYS A 155 12.99 -7.24 -3.87
C CYS A 155 13.05 -6.00 -4.77
N ASP A 156 12.91 -6.20 -6.07
CA ASP A 156 12.88 -5.12 -7.06
C ASP A 156 11.46 -4.57 -7.24
N ALA A 157 10.43 -5.38 -6.97
CA ALA A 157 9.04 -4.91 -6.87
C ALA A 157 8.30 -5.62 -5.74
N ILE A 158 7.33 -4.92 -5.13
CA ILE A 158 6.47 -5.46 -4.07
C ILE A 158 5.03 -5.06 -4.37
N VAL A 159 4.15 -6.05 -4.42
CA VAL A 159 2.70 -5.90 -4.63
C VAL A 159 1.97 -6.42 -3.40
N GLU A 160 1.21 -5.57 -2.74
CA GLU A 160 0.35 -5.92 -1.62
C GLU A 160 -1.08 -6.14 -2.13
N MET A 161 -1.59 -7.35 -2.02
CA MET A 161 -2.93 -7.69 -2.47
C MET A 161 -3.93 -7.94 -1.34
N TRP A 162 -3.50 -7.79 -0.11
CA TRP A 162 -4.32 -8.02 1.08
C TRP A 162 -4.91 -9.43 1.10
N GLN A 163 -6.20 -9.54 1.37
CA GLN A 163 -6.97 -10.78 1.29
C GLN A 163 -7.92 -10.66 0.10
N PRO A 164 -7.55 -11.18 -1.10
CA PRO A 164 -8.26 -10.89 -2.35
C PRO A 164 -9.64 -11.55 -2.44
N GLY A 165 -9.94 -12.53 -1.59
CA GLY A 165 -11.23 -13.22 -1.60
C GLY A 165 -11.44 -14.13 -2.82
N VAL A 166 -12.68 -14.29 -3.25
CA VAL A 166 -13.07 -15.18 -4.36
C VAL A 166 -12.35 -14.85 -5.68
N PRO A 167 -12.13 -13.58 -6.09
CA PRO A 167 -11.35 -13.30 -7.30
C PRO A 167 -9.91 -13.87 -7.28
N GLY A 168 -9.38 -14.16 -6.09
CA GLY A 168 -8.12 -14.85 -5.89
C GLY A 168 -6.94 -14.21 -6.63
N GLY A 169 -6.28 -14.98 -7.47
CA GLY A 169 -5.11 -14.54 -8.23
C GLY A 169 -5.41 -13.65 -9.44
N LYS A 170 -6.69 -13.49 -9.87
CA LYS A 170 -7.02 -12.75 -11.09
C LYS A 170 -6.61 -11.27 -11.05
N PRO A 171 -6.90 -10.52 -9.97
CA PRO A 171 -6.44 -9.13 -9.85
C PRO A 171 -4.92 -9.00 -9.87
N LEU A 172 -4.20 -9.88 -9.16
CA LEU A 172 -2.74 -9.90 -9.17
C LEU A 172 -2.20 -10.13 -10.58
N ALA A 173 -2.70 -11.14 -11.29
CA ALA A 173 -2.27 -11.45 -12.65
C ALA A 173 -2.45 -10.24 -13.60
N GLY A 174 -3.58 -9.52 -13.48
CA GLY A 174 -3.84 -8.30 -14.25
C GLY A 174 -2.86 -7.16 -13.94
N VAL A 175 -2.49 -6.97 -12.67
CA VAL A 175 -1.45 -6.00 -12.29
C VAL A 175 -0.09 -6.43 -12.84
N LEU A 176 0.33 -7.68 -12.62
CA LEU A 176 1.62 -8.18 -13.07
C LEU A 176 1.79 -8.11 -14.60
N SER A 177 0.74 -8.37 -15.37
CA SER A 177 0.77 -8.27 -16.83
C SER A 177 0.73 -6.82 -17.35
N GLY A 178 0.26 -5.89 -16.54
CA GLY A 178 0.00 -4.51 -16.94
C GLY A 178 -1.35 -4.27 -17.59
N ARG A 179 -2.24 -5.29 -17.65
CA ARG A 179 -3.64 -5.09 -18.05
C ARG A 179 -4.34 -4.13 -17.08
N VAL A 180 -3.99 -4.23 -15.81
CA VAL A 180 -4.47 -3.33 -14.75
C VAL A 180 -3.32 -2.41 -14.33
N ASN A 181 -3.54 -1.11 -14.37
CA ASN A 181 -2.64 -0.14 -13.76
C ASN A 181 -2.98 -0.03 -12.27
N PRO A 182 -2.05 -0.39 -11.35
CA PRO A 182 -2.35 -0.33 -9.91
C PRO A 182 -2.68 1.09 -9.46
N SER A 183 -3.70 1.20 -8.63
CA SER A 183 -4.23 2.48 -8.14
C SER A 183 -4.61 2.45 -6.67
N GLY A 184 -4.38 1.33 -5.98
CA GLY A 184 -4.59 1.22 -4.55
C GLY A 184 -3.62 2.10 -3.77
N LYS A 185 -4.11 2.65 -2.65
CA LYS A 185 -3.30 3.37 -1.67
C LYS A 185 -3.45 2.71 -0.30
N LEU A 186 -2.38 2.71 0.48
CA LEU A 186 -2.40 2.13 1.81
C LEU A 186 -3.41 2.84 2.71
N SER A 187 -4.34 2.09 3.26
CA SER A 187 -5.30 2.54 4.27
C SER A 187 -4.77 2.40 5.70
N ILE A 188 -3.55 1.92 5.85
CA ILE A 188 -2.84 1.77 7.13
C ILE A 188 -1.34 1.90 6.91
N THR A 189 -0.63 2.45 7.90
CA THR A 189 0.82 2.63 7.87
C THR A 189 1.55 1.28 7.97
N PHE A 190 2.55 1.03 7.14
CA PHE A 190 3.44 -0.13 7.20
C PHE A 190 4.63 0.18 8.10
N PRO A 191 4.81 -0.51 9.24
CA PRO A 191 5.96 -0.33 10.12
C PRO A 191 7.22 -0.95 9.52
N ARG A 192 8.37 -0.56 10.04
CA ARG A 192 9.65 -1.21 9.70
C ARG A 192 9.83 -2.51 10.45
N SER A 193 9.29 -2.59 11.67
CA SER A 193 9.38 -3.78 12.52
C SER A 193 8.27 -3.79 13.56
N THR A 194 8.04 -4.95 14.19
CA THR A 194 7.08 -5.11 15.30
C THR A 194 7.30 -4.10 16.43
N GLY A 195 8.55 -3.78 16.77
CA GLY A 195 8.85 -2.83 17.85
C GLY A 195 8.42 -1.38 17.56
N GLN A 196 8.03 -1.06 16.34
CA GLN A 196 7.58 0.27 15.95
C GLN A 196 6.06 0.48 16.15
N ILE A 197 5.29 -0.59 16.31
CA ILE A 197 3.85 -0.46 16.52
C ILE A 197 3.52 -0.11 17.99
N PRO A 198 2.45 0.68 18.22
CA PRO A 198 1.55 1.29 17.24
C PRO A 198 2.18 2.49 16.49
N ILE A 199 1.95 2.59 15.19
CA ILE A 199 2.39 3.70 14.36
C ILE A 199 1.22 4.22 13.52
N TYR A 200 0.87 5.50 13.73
CA TYR A 200 -0.31 6.11 13.12
C TYR A 200 0.09 7.32 12.28
N TYR A 201 -0.54 7.51 11.13
CA TYR A 201 -0.36 8.71 10.30
C TYR A 201 -0.83 9.98 11.01
N ASN A 202 -1.84 9.85 11.88
CA ASN A 202 -2.48 10.91 12.64
C ASN A 202 -1.98 10.96 14.10
N GLN A 203 -0.74 10.55 14.37
CA GLN A 203 -0.17 10.63 15.70
C GLN A 203 -0.20 12.04 16.26
N ARG A 204 -0.30 12.17 17.58
CA ARG A 204 -0.21 13.47 18.25
C ARG A 204 1.24 13.93 18.33
N LYS A 205 1.42 15.26 18.41
CA LYS A 205 2.74 15.85 18.66
C LYS A 205 3.29 15.35 19.98
N THR A 206 4.58 15.08 20.04
CA THR A 206 5.30 14.79 21.26
C THR A 206 6.08 16.03 21.71
N ALA A 207 6.24 16.21 23.02
CA ALA A 207 7.06 17.29 23.58
C ALA A 207 8.55 17.20 23.19
N ARG A 208 8.96 16.01 22.73
CA ARG A 208 10.33 15.78 22.21
C ARG A 208 10.25 15.20 20.81
N PRO A 209 9.90 16.03 19.79
CA PRO A 209 9.92 15.58 18.42
C PRO A 209 11.36 15.27 18.05
N GLN A 210 11.69 14.01 17.86
CA GLN A 210 13.07 13.65 17.65
C GLN A 210 13.30 12.77 16.46
N SER A 211 14.36 13.08 15.77
CA SER A 211 15.23 12.08 15.19
C SER A 211 15.73 11.18 16.31
N GLY A 212 15.68 9.84 16.17
CA GLY A 212 16.34 8.95 17.13
C GLY A 212 15.47 8.39 18.25
N LYS A 213 14.18 8.22 18.04
CA LYS A 213 13.33 7.43 18.95
C LYS A 213 13.81 5.98 19.09
N TYR A 214 14.36 5.42 18.01
CA TYR A 214 14.97 4.10 17.98
C TYR A 214 16.46 4.24 17.69
N GLN A 215 17.29 3.42 18.34
CA GLN A 215 18.74 3.45 18.15
C GLN A 215 19.19 2.70 16.90
N ASN A 216 18.35 1.80 16.39
CA ASN A 216 18.72 0.83 15.36
C ASN A 216 17.89 0.92 14.06
N ILE A 217 16.82 1.69 14.04
CA ILE A 217 15.96 1.92 12.85
C ILE A 217 15.52 3.39 12.79
N PRO A 218 15.18 3.92 11.61
CA PRO A 218 14.52 5.21 11.46
C PRO A 218 13.19 5.25 12.20
N SER A 219 12.79 6.41 12.73
CA SER A 219 11.48 6.60 13.35
C SER A 219 10.33 6.70 12.35
N THR A 220 10.64 6.94 11.07
CA THR A 220 9.65 6.92 9.98
C THR A 220 9.19 5.51 9.67
N PRO A 221 7.94 5.32 9.23
CA PRO A 221 7.47 4.01 8.77
C PRO A 221 8.23 3.53 7.53
N LEU A 222 8.03 2.27 7.15
CA LEU A 222 8.52 1.75 5.88
C LEU A 222 7.73 2.34 4.71
N TYR A 223 6.38 2.31 4.82
CA TYR A 223 5.47 2.97 3.89
C TYR A 223 4.39 3.71 4.68
N GLU A 224 4.13 4.95 4.29
CA GLU A 224 3.15 5.80 4.94
C GLU A 224 1.71 5.43 4.55
N PHE A 225 0.75 5.79 5.39
CA PHE A 225 -0.67 5.84 5.02
C PHE A 225 -0.86 6.68 3.74
N GLY A 226 -1.67 6.19 2.81
CA GLY A 226 -1.91 6.84 1.53
C GLY A 226 -0.84 6.56 0.46
N TYR A 227 0.21 5.79 0.78
CA TYR A 227 1.24 5.42 -0.18
C TYR A 227 0.74 4.36 -1.17
N GLY A 228 1.21 4.44 -2.40
CA GLY A 228 0.98 3.47 -3.47
C GLY A 228 1.44 4.02 -4.81
N LEU A 229 2.15 3.21 -5.58
CA LEU A 229 2.69 3.53 -6.90
C LEU A 229 1.69 3.21 -8.02
N SER A 230 1.95 3.74 -9.21
CA SER A 230 1.22 3.47 -10.44
C SER A 230 2.22 3.20 -11.57
N TYR A 231 1.77 2.58 -12.67
CA TYR A 231 2.56 2.44 -13.90
C TYR A 231 2.58 3.72 -14.73
N THR A 232 1.85 4.75 -14.31
CA THR A 232 1.91 6.10 -14.87
C THR A 232 2.42 7.09 -13.83
N THR A 233 2.63 8.33 -14.21
CA THR A 233 3.14 9.39 -13.34
C THR A 233 2.15 10.53 -13.28
N PHE A 234 1.82 10.96 -12.07
CA PHE A 234 0.94 12.09 -11.81
C PHE A 234 1.73 13.29 -11.32
N ASN A 235 1.53 14.41 -11.97
CA ASN A 235 2.08 15.70 -11.53
C ASN A 235 0.99 16.50 -10.82
N TYR A 236 1.26 16.92 -9.60
CA TYR A 236 0.38 17.73 -8.76
C TYR A 236 0.72 19.21 -8.95
N GLY A 237 -0.25 20.00 -9.37
CA GLY A 237 -0.14 21.45 -9.34
C GLY A 237 -0.25 21.98 -7.91
N ASN A 238 -0.30 23.29 -7.76
CA ASN A 238 -0.44 23.93 -6.46
C ASN A 238 -1.88 23.83 -5.93
N ILE A 239 -2.00 23.73 -4.60
CA ILE A 239 -3.31 23.87 -3.94
C ILE A 239 -3.80 25.30 -4.18
N ASN A 240 -4.96 25.45 -4.82
CA ASN A 240 -5.67 26.70 -4.97
C ASN A 240 -6.54 26.96 -3.74
N LEU A 241 -6.19 28.00 -3.00
CA LEU A 241 -6.91 28.46 -1.82
C LEU A 241 -7.49 29.85 -2.14
N PRO A 242 -8.79 29.96 -2.44
CA PRO A 242 -9.36 31.23 -2.93
C PRO A 242 -9.45 32.32 -1.85
N LYS A 243 -9.41 31.93 -0.56
CA LYS A 243 -9.42 32.84 0.58
C LYS A 243 -8.47 32.33 1.67
N GLU A 244 -7.67 33.21 2.23
CA GLU A 244 -6.78 32.90 3.35
C GLU A 244 -7.46 33.03 4.70
N THR A 245 -8.65 33.66 4.75
CA THR A 245 -9.43 33.85 5.98
C THR A 245 -10.89 33.56 5.69
N ILE A 246 -11.53 32.80 6.57
CA ILE A 246 -12.96 32.45 6.51
C ILE A 246 -13.59 32.63 7.88
N ARG A 247 -14.93 32.83 7.89
CA ARG A 247 -15.72 32.87 9.12
C ARG A 247 -16.19 31.46 9.51
N ARG A 248 -16.54 31.26 10.78
CA ARG A 248 -17.00 29.97 11.33
C ARG A 248 -18.10 29.26 10.51
N GLY A 249 -19.01 30.01 9.94
CA GLY A 249 -20.11 29.46 9.10
C GLY A 249 -19.83 29.48 7.59
N GLU A 250 -18.65 29.93 7.17
CA GLU A 250 -18.31 30.08 5.78
C GLU A 250 -17.56 28.84 5.27
N LYS A 251 -18.13 28.19 4.27
CA LYS A 251 -17.49 27.07 3.59
C LYS A 251 -16.35 27.53 2.68
N LEU A 252 -15.31 26.72 2.59
CA LEU A 252 -14.13 27.01 1.76
C LEU A 252 -13.92 25.85 0.77
N VAL A 253 -14.03 26.15 -0.51
CA VAL A 253 -13.70 25.19 -1.58
C VAL A 253 -12.25 25.34 -1.97
N MET A 254 -11.51 24.27 -1.85
CA MET A 254 -10.12 24.17 -2.30
C MET A 254 -10.01 23.23 -3.48
N GLU A 255 -9.04 23.49 -4.34
CA GLU A 255 -8.82 22.72 -5.56
C GLU A 255 -7.34 22.38 -5.72
N ILE A 256 -7.06 21.24 -6.35
CA ILE A 256 -5.71 20.90 -6.80
C ILE A 256 -5.79 20.23 -8.18
N PRO A 257 -5.12 20.77 -9.20
CA PRO A 257 -5.02 20.09 -10.49
C PRO A 257 -4.00 18.95 -10.41
N VAL A 258 -4.37 17.79 -10.94
CA VAL A 258 -3.49 16.64 -11.08
C VAL A 258 -3.47 16.20 -12.54
N THR A 259 -2.29 16.21 -13.12
CA THR A 259 -2.05 15.84 -14.53
C THR A 259 -1.40 14.46 -14.61
N ASN A 260 -1.96 13.57 -15.42
CA ASN A 260 -1.29 12.34 -15.79
C ASN A 260 -0.25 12.65 -16.90
N VAL A 261 1.01 12.74 -16.50
CA VAL A 261 2.13 13.05 -17.43
C VAL A 261 2.76 11.79 -18.03
N GLY A 262 2.25 10.63 -17.71
CA GLY A 262 2.72 9.36 -18.28
C GLY A 262 2.01 8.99 -19.57
N LYS A 263 2.26 7.76 -20.03
CA LYS A 263 1.74 7.23 -21.33
C LYS A 263 0.57 6.27 -21.17
N ARG A 264 0.09 6.05 -19.95
CA ARG A 264 -1.02 5.14 -19.63
C ARG A 264 -2.09 5.87 -18.86
N ASP A 265 -3.34 5.50 -19.09
CA ASP A 265 -4.43 5.91 -18.22
C ASP A 265 -4.20 5.34 -16.82
N GLY A 266 -4.55 6.10 -15.81
CA GLY A 266 -4.39 5.66 -14.42
C GLY A 266 -5.34 6.39 -13.50
N ALA A 267 -5.77 5.69 -12.45
CA ALA A 267 -6.54 6.33 -11.40
C ALA A 267 -5.58 6.82 -10.29
N GLU A 268 -5.83 8.04 -9.82
CA GLU A 268 -5.10 8.63 -8.70
C GLU A 268 -6.06 8.94 -7.56
N VAL A 269 -5.56 8.84 -6.33
CA VAL A 269 -6.29 9.18 -5.11
C VAL A 269 -5.64 10.39 -4.47
N VAL A 270 -6.40 11.47 -4.35
CA VAL A 270 -5.96 12.65 -3.61
C VAL A 270 -6.53 12.61 -2.21
N HIS A 271 -5.63 12.65 -1.21
CA HIS A 271 -5.97 12.72 0.21
C HIS A 271 -5.83 14.16 0.69
N TRP A 272 -6.89 14.69 1.31
CA TRP A 272 -6.91 16.02 1.90
C TRP A 272 -6.81 15.90 3.41
N PHE A 273 -5.70 16.34 3.96
CA PHE A 273 -5.49 16.35 5.41
C PHE A 273 -5.61 17.78 5.93
N ILE A 274 -6.12 17.88 7.16
CA ILE A 274 -6.11 19.12 7.94
C ILE A 274 -5.17 18.97 9.12
N SER A 275 -4.40 20.00 9.41
CA SER A 275 -3.58 20.14 10.60
C SER A 275 -4.00 21.38 11.37
N ASP A 276 -4.22 21.21 12.68
CA ASP A 276 -4.46 22.25 13.64
C ASP A 276 -3.28 22.27 14.64
N PRO A 277 -2.28 23.15 14.41
CA PRO A 277 -1.07 23.15 15.23
C PRO A 277 -1.22 23.82 16.59
N PHE A 278 -2.24 24.68 16.77
CA PHE A 278 -2.45 25.51 17.96
C PHE A 278 -3.88 25.36 18.45
N SER A 279 -4.11 24.45 19.35
CA SER A 279 -5.42 24.14 19.91
C SER A 279 -5.34 23.98 21.43
N THR A 280 -6.43 24.25 22.13
CA THR A 280 -6.55 24.08 23.58
C THR A 280 -6.36 22.64 24.05
N ILE A 281 -6.51 21.67 23.12
CA ILE A 281 -6.18 20.26 23.36
C ILE A 281 -5.11 19.80 22.37
N THR A 282 -4.37 18.75 22.73
CA THR A 282 -3.39 18.17 21.79
C THR A 282 -4.10 17.46 20.63
N ARG A 283 -4.04 18.08 19.44
CA ARG A 283 -4.61 17.53 18.21
C ARG A 283 -3.61 16.59 17.51
N PRO A 284 -4.10 15.66 16.66
CA PRO A 284 -3.25 14.93 15.73
C PRO A 284 -2.42 15.87 14.84
N CYS A 285 -1.24 15.42 14.43
CA CYS A 285 -0.39 16.21 13.52
C CYS A 285 -1.08 16.53 12.19
N LYS A 286 -1.91 15.61 11.72
CA LYS A 286 -2.81 15.78 10.57
C LYS A 286 -3.95 14.79 10.67
N GLU A 287 -5.11 15.15 10.13
CA GLU A 287 -6.31 14.29 10.07
C GLU A 287 -6.81 14.24 8.63
N LEU A 288 -7.08 13.05 8.10
CA LEU A 288 -7.74 12.89 6.80
C LEU A 288 -9.19 13.37 6.91
N LYS A 289 -9.57 14.37 6.12
CA LYS A 289 -10.93 14.91 6.10
C LYS A 289 -11.68 14.57 4.82
N HIS A 290 -10.96 14.40 3.72
CA HIS A 290 -11.56 14.02 2.44
C HIS A 290 -10.55 13.23 1.59
N PHE A 291 -11.08 12.38 0.73
CA PHE A 291 -10.31 11.76 -0.36
C PHE A 291 -11.22 11.54 -1.57
N GLU A 292 -10.62 11.58 -2.73
CA GLU A 292 -11.31 11.34 -3.99
C GLU A 292 -10.40 10.52 -4.91
N LYS A 293 -10.97 9.54 -5.62
CA LYS A 293 -10.28 8.72 -6.63
C LYS A 293 -10.86 8.99 -7.99
N GLN A 294 -10.01 9.35 -8.96
CA GLN A 294 -10.41 9.65 -10.33
C GLN A 294 -9.50 8.97 -11.34
N LEU A 295 -10.11 8.45 -12.41
CA LEU A 295 -9.38 8.01 -13.60
C LEU A 295 -8.97 9.23 -14.41
N ILE A 296 -7.67 9.38 -14.66
CA ILE A 296 -7.10 10.47 -15.45
C ILE A 296 -6.40 9.82 -16.66
N LYS A 297 -6.87 10.15 -17.87
CA LYS A 297 -6.25 9.62 -19.07
C LYS A 297 -4.86 10.21 -19.28
N ALA A 298 -4.03 9.49 -20.03
CA ALA A 298 -2.70 9.97 -20.39
C ALA A 298 -2.75 11.35 -21.05
N GLY A 299 -2.00 12.33 -20.50
CA GLY A 299 -1.96 13.71 -20.93
C GLY A 299 -3.09 14.61 -20.40
N GLU A 300 -4.12 14.04 -19.72
CA GLU A 300 -5.23 14.83 -19.19
C GLU A 300 -4.93 15.35 -17.76
N THR A 301 -5.64 16.41 -17.40
CA THR A 301 -5.64 17.00 -16.04
C THR A 301 -7.04 16.89 -15.47
N HIS A 302 -7.12 16.45 -14.21
CA HIS A 302 -8.35 16.50 -13.40
C HIS A 302 -8.16 17.48 -12.24
N ILE A 303 -9.21 18.24 -11.90
CA ILE A 303 -9.22 19.15 -10.75
C ILE A 303 -9.96 18.48 -9.62
N PHE A 304 -9.21 18.08 -8.59
CA PHE A 304 -9.78 17.55 -7.35
C PHE A 304 -10.24 18.69 -6.46
N ARG A 305 -11.39 18.50 -5.79
CA ARG A 305 -12.01 19.52 -4.96
C ARG A 305 -12.31 19.00 -3.57
N PHE A 306 -12.12 19.85 -2.58
CA PHE A 306 -12.58 19.60 -1.22
C PHE A 306 -13.27 20.87 -0.68
N GLU A 307 -14.53 20.73 -0.28
CA GLU A 307 -15.28 21.75 0.44
C GLU A 307 -15.15 21.52 1.95
N ILE A 308 -14.41 22.41 2.62
CA ILE A 308 -14.38 22.43 4.09
C ILE A 308 -15.63 23.12 4.61
N ASP A 309 -16.33 22.42 5.50
CA ASP A 309 -17.30 23.00 6.44
C ASP A 309 -16.57 23.15 7.79
N PRO A 310 -16.33 24.37 8.29
CA PRO A 310 -15.48 24.58 9.48
C PRO A 310 -15.98 23.79 10.69
N MET A 311 -17.28 23.78 10.96
CA MET A 311 -17.82 23.05 12.12
C MET A 311 -17.62 21.53 12.01
N ARG A 312 -17.88 20.96 10.84
CA ARG A 312 -17.74 19.51 10.61
C ARG A 312 -16.27 19.06 10.57
N ASP A 313 -15.42 19.80 9.86
CA ASP A 313 -14.09 19.32 9.46
C ASP A 313 -12.99 19.80 10.41
N LEU A 314 -13.15 20.94 11.05
CA LEU A 314 -12.14 21.55 11.93
C LEU A 314 -12.48 21.41 13.41
N GLY A 315 -13.78 21.32 13.73
CA GLY A 315 -14.25 21.18 15.12
C GLY A 315 -13.77 19.88 15.79
N PHE A 316 -13.79 19.91 17.10
CA PHE A 316 -13.48 18.77 17.97
C PHE A 316 -14.40 18.72 19.18
N VAL A 317 -14.37 17.62 19.93
CA VAL A 317 -15.13 17.50 21.19
C VAL A 317 -14.24 17.94 22.33
N ASN A 318 -14.70 18.92 23.11
CA ASN A 318 -13.99 19.43 24.27
C ASN A 318 -14.13 18.50 25.51
N ALA A 319 -13.53 18.88 26.63
CA ALA A 319 -13.57 18.10 27.87
C ALA A 319 -14.99 17.93 28.46
N ASN A 320 -15.94 18.78 28.10
CA ASN A 320 -17.34 18.70 28.55
C ASN A 320 -18.21 17.83 27.62
N GLY A 321 -17.66 17.28 26.54
CA GLY A 321 -18.41 16.53 25.53
C GLY A 321 -19.12 17.42 24.49
N GLU A 322 -18.81 18.70 24.43
CA GLU A 322 -19.39 19.67 23.51
C GLU A 322 -18.56 19.76 22.23
N HIS A 323 -19.25 19.84 21.08
CA HIS A 323 -18.57 20.09 19.80
C HIS A 323 -18.15 21.55 19.72
N PHE A 324 -16.86 21.79 19.53
CA PHE A 324 -16.24 23.10 19.60
C PHE A 324 -15.35 23.38 18.40
N LEU A 325 -15.36 24.60 17.90
CA LEU A 325 -14.49 25.11 16.84
C LEU A 325 -13.70 26.30 17.39
N GLU A 326 -12.41 26.25 17.30
CA GLU A 326 -11.52 27.36 17.71
C GLU A 326 -11.26 28.31 16.53
N ASN A 327 -11.14 29.59 16.83
CA ASN A 327 -10.54 30.54 15.89
C ASN A 327 -9.04 30.33 15.86
N GLY A 328 -8.43 30.49 14.70
CA GLY A 328 -6.99 30.32 14.60
C GLY A 328 -6.50 29.86 13.23
N GLU A 329 -5.26 29.44 13.21
CA GLU A 329 -4.57 28.98 12.01
C GLU A 329 -4.75 27.49 11.80
N TYR A 330 -5.18 27.13 10.61
CA TYR A 330 -5.30 25.76 10.13
C TYR A 330 -4.45 25.58 8.87
N TYR A 331 -4.09 24.34 8.58
CA TYR A 331 -3.36 23.99 7.37
C TYR A 331 -4.06 22.87 6.63
N VAL A 332 -4.22 23.06 5.31
CA VAL A 332 -4.56 21.97 4.40
C VAL A 332 -3.26 21.36 3.89
N ILE A 333 -3.25 20.03 3.81
CA ILE A 333 -2.06 19.26 3.38
C ILE A 333 -2.51 18.28 2.29
N VAL A 334 -1.82 18.31 1.15
CA VAL A 334 -1.93 17.31 0.08
C VAL A 334 -0.52 16.93 -0.34
N LYS A 335 -0.17 15.66 -0.16
CA LYS A 335 1.22 15.18 -0.34
C LYS A 335 2.20 16.01 0.50
N ASP A 336 3.16 16.65 -0.13
CA ASP A 336 4.21 17.50 0.44
C ASP A 336 3.83 18.99 0.53
N GLN A 337 2.68 19.36 -0.06
CA GLN A 337 2.20 20.75 -0.01
C GLN A 337 1.44 20.98 1.30
N LYS A 338 1.69 22.15 1.89
CA LYS A 338 1.02 22.62 3.12
C LYS A 338 0.67 24.10 2.97
N VAL A 339 -0.63 24.43 2.94
CA VAL A 339 -1.13 25.79 2.77
C VAL A 339 -1.94 26.21 3.98
N LYS A 340 -1.71 27.42 4.46
CA LYS A 340 -2.35 28.00 5.65
C LYS A 340 -3.65 28.72 5.29
N PHE A 341 -4.64 28.61 6.18
CA PHE A 341 -5.81 29.48 6.24
C PHE A 341 -6.19 29.77 7.69
N THR A 342 -6.98 30.81 7.91
CA THR A 342 -7.39 31.25 9.25
C THR A 342 -8.92 31.22 9.38
N VAL A 343 -9.40 30.74 10.54
CA VAL A 343 -10.81 30.84 10.91
C VAL A 343 -10.99 31.95 11.93
N ILE A 344 -11.97 32.80 11.70
CA ILE A 344 -12.37 33.90 12.60
C ILE A 344 -13.88 33.81 12.90
N ASP A 345 -14.37 34.60 13.86
CA ASP A 345 -15.81 34.73 14.19
C ASP A 345 -16.65 35.28 13.04
#